data_aeab25a4ecf2d125ecae6bd73c635289
#
_entry.id   aeab25a4ecf2d125ecae6bd73c635289
#
_cell.length_a   1.000
_cell.length_b   1.000
_cell.length_c   1.000
_cell.angle_alpha   90.00
_cell.angle_beta   90.00
_cell.angle_gamma   90.00
#
_symmetry.space_group_name_H-M   'P 1'
#
loop_
_entity.id
_entity.type
_entity.pdbx_description
1 polymer ?
#
loop_
_entity_poly.entity_id
_entity_poly.type
_entity_poly.pdbx_seq_one_letter_code
_entity_poly.pdbx_strand_id
1 'polypeptide(L)'
;MVARSADGERLDAVAELGKDRFGAESLERPALVRLDGGWRLYLSCATPGSKHWWICALDAPTLEGLADAEPRTVLPGDERTGVKDPVIQRRRDGWHAWICCHPLEEPGEEDRMATAYATSPDGLDWSWHGTVLEGRAGTWDARGARVTAVLADGRASYDGRATKEENFSERTGRADDRAAPVSDARYLDVLELPGGGHRLYYEAPLADGSHELRTELVTPA
;
A
#
# COMPACT_ATOMS: atom_id res chain seq x y z
N MET A 1 8.16 -0.67 12.09
CA MET A 1 7.76 0.01 13.33
C MET A 1 6.29 0.38 13.24
N VAL A 2 5.49 0.17 14.29
CA VAL A 2 4.15 0.72 14.48
C VAL A 2 4.26 1.88 15.45
N ALA A 3 3.61 2.99 15.13
CA ALA A 3 3.67 4.19 15.96
C ALA A 3 2.26 4.76 16.20
N ARG A 4 2.12 5.56 17.23
CA ARG A 4 0.90 6.30 17.58
C ARG A 4 1.18 7.79 17.50
N SER A 5 0.18 8.56 17.11
CA SER A 5 0.24 10.02 17.13
C SER A 5 -1.04 10.60 17.73
N ALA A 6 -0.92 11.68 18.48
CA ALA A 6 -2.05 12.45 18.98
C ALA A 6 -2.41 13.62 18.05
N ASP A 7 -1.44 14.13 17.29
CA ASP A 7 -1.57 15.30 16.41
C ASP A 7 -1.41 14.96 14.91
N GLY A 8 -0.99 13.73 14.61
CA GLY A 8 -0.68 13.28 13.24
C GLY A 8 0.70 13.71 12.73
N GLU A 9 1.52 14.37 13.55
CA GLU A 9 2.85 14.88 13.18
C GLU A 9 3.96 14.21 13.96
N ARG A 10 3.79 14.07 15.28
CA ARG A 10 4.74 13.38 16.15
C ARG A 10 4.34 11.92 16.28
N LEU A 11 5.28 11.05 16.01
CA LEU A 11 5.08 9.61 15.99
C LEU A 11 5.83 8.96 17.15
N ASP A 12 5.10 8.39 18.12
CA ASP A 12 5.64 7.63 19.22
C ASP A 12 5.62 6.14 18.88
N ALA A 13 6.78 5.50 18.80
CA ALA A 13 6.90 4.07 18.52
C ALA A 13 6.23 3.24 19.63
N VAL A 14 5.39 2.28 19.24
CA VAL A 14 4.67 1.39 20.17
C VAL A 14 4.98 -0.09 19.92
N ALA A 15 5.39 -0.48 18.71
CA ALA A 15 5.82 -1.84 18.40
C ALA A 15 6.87 -1.85 17.28
N GLU A 16 7.79 -2.80 17.33
CA GLU A 16 8.75 -3.08 16.27
C GLU A 16 8.54 -4.49 15.71
N LEU A 17 8.62 -4.61 14.39
CA LEU A 17 8.53 -5.87 13.68
C LEU A 17 9.79 -6.06 12.84
N GLY A 18 10.60 -7.04 13.21
CA GLY A 18 11.82 -7.40 12.46
C GLY A 18 11.50 -8.34 11.30
N LYS A 19 12.11 -8.14 10.15
CA LYS A 19 11.91 -8.94 8.93
C LYS A 19 12.22 -10.44 9.12
N ASP A 20 13.19 -10.76 9.97
CA ASP A 20 13.66 -12.13 10.21
C ASP A 20 12.56 -13.02 10.79
N ARG A 21 11.63 -12.43 11.54
CA ARG A 21 10.46 -13.10 12.09
C ARG A 21 9.52 -13.64 11.00
N PHE A 22 9.52 -13.01 9.83
CA PHE A 22 8.71 -13.38 8.67
C PHE A 22 9.48 -14.25 7.67
N GLY A 23 10.78 -14.48 7.89
CA GLY A 23 11.65 -15.09 6.89
C GLY A 23 11.76 -14.26 5.61
N ALA A 24 11.61 -12.93 5.74
CA ALA A 24 11.57 -12.01 4.62
C ALA A 24 12.92 -11.28 4.44
N GLU A 25 13.23 -10.91 3.19
CA GLU A 25 14.38 -10.05 2.89
C GLU A 25 14.12 -8.60 3.30
N SER A 26 12.87 -8.13 3.11
CA SER A 26 12.40 -6.82 3.57
C SER A 26 10.90 -6.85 3.88
N LEU A 27 10.45 -5.86 4.66
CA LEU A 27 9.03 -5.58 4.92
C LEU A 27 8.71 -4.21 4.34
N GLU A 28 7.63 -4.12 3.58
CA GLU A 28 7.23 -2.87 2.95
C GLU A 28 5.73 -2.61 3.13
N ARG A 29 5.38 -1.37 3.01
CA ARG A 29 4.06 -0.74 2.95
C ARG A 29 2.96 -1.51 3.69
N PRO A 30 2.79 -1.24 5.00
CA PRO A 30 1.76 -1.85 5.82
C PRO A 30 0.37 -1.27 5.51
N ALA A 31 -0.68 -2.07 5.75
CA ALA A 31 -2.04 -1.57 5.91
C ALA A 31 -2.54 -1.95 7.31
N LEU A 32 -2.91 -0.95 8.11
CA LEU A 32 -3.39 -1.14 9.47
C LEU A 32 -4.90 -0.91 9.52
N VAL A 33 -5.65 -1.90 9.97
CA VAL A 33 -7.12 -1.85 10.05
C VAL A 33 -7.59 -2.10 11.48
N ARG A 34 -8.51 -1.25 11.96
CA ARG A 34 -9.14 -1.45 13.26
C ARG A 34 -10.22 -2.52 13.18
N LEU A 35 -10.16 -3.47 14.11
CA LEU A 35 -11.17 -4.49 14.34
C LEU A 35 -12.07 -4.09 15.52
N ASP A 36 -13.18 -4.80 15.73
CA ASP A 36 -14.07 -4.55 16.88
C ASP A 36 -13.38 -4.85 18.23
N GLY A 37 -12.43 -5.78 18.24
CA GLY A 37 -11.66 -6.18 19.44
C GLY A 37 -10.17 -6.01 19.34
N GLY A 38 -9.66 -5.16 18.43
CA GLY A 38 -8.22 -4.98 18.28
C GLY A 38 -7.80 -4.39 16.93
N TRP A 39 -6.70 -4.90 16.39
CA TRP A 39 -6.05 -4.41 15.19
C TRP A 39 -5.61 -5.55 14.30
N ARG A 40 -5.69 -5.35 13.01
CA ARG A 40 -5.06 -6.19 11.98
C ARG A 40 -4.07 -5.38 11.20
N LEU A 41 -2.85 -5.90 11.10
CA LEU A 41 -1.77 -5.33 10.31
C LEU A 41 -1.48 -6.27 9.14
N TYR A 42 -1.54 -5.76 7.92
CA TYR A 42 -1.06 -6.45 6.73
C TYR A 42 0.33 -5.93 6.39
N LEU A 43 1.23 -6.83 5.98
CA LEU A 43 2.61 -6.51 5.63
C LEU A 43 2.99 -7.16 4.31
N SER A 44 3.62 -6.40 3.43
CA SER A 44 4.27 -6.92 2.24
C SER A 44 5.64 -7.48 2.63
N CYS A 45 5.90 -8.72 2.26
CA CYS A 45 7.12 -9.46 2.59
C CYS A 45 7.86 -9.85 1.31
N ALA A 46 9.14 -9.48 1.19
CA ALA A 46 9.99 -9.89 0.07
C ALA A 46 10.55 -11.30 0.30
N THR A 47 10.44 -12.16 -0.70
CA THR A 47 11.07 -13.49 -0.66
C THR A 47 12.58 -13.36 -0.85
N PRO A 48 13.41 -13.89 0.07
CA PRO A 48 14.86 -13.79 -0.04
C PRO A 48 15.40 -14.35 -1.36
N GLY A 49 16.29 -13.59 -2.00
CA GLY A 49 16.95 -13.98 -3.27
C GLY A 49 16.02 -14.03 -4.48
N SER A 50 14.82 -13.42 -4.42
CA SER A 50 13.81 -13.44 -5.46
C SER A 50 13.20 -12.04 -5.68
N LYS A 51 12.45 -11.87 -6.77
CA LYS A 51 11.56 -10.72 -6.99
C LYS A 51 10.13 -10.97 -6.54
N HIS A 52 9.87 -12.15 -6.01
CA HIS A 52 8.56 -12.54 -5.50
C HIS A 52 8.25 -11.80 -4.18
N TRP A 53 6.99 -11.41 -4.05
CA TRP A 53 6.41 -10.78 -2.85
C TRP A 53 5.14 -11.49 -2.45
N TRP A 54 4.86 -11.47 -1.16
CA TRP A 54 3.64 -12.00 -0.57
C TRP A 54 3.16 -11.12 0.57
N ILE A 55 1.88 -11.27 0.99
CA ILE A 55 1.30 -10.46 2.05
C ILE A 55 0.88 -11.37 3.20
N CYS A 56 1.30 -11.01 4.41
CA CYS A 56 0.81 -11.61 5.65
C CYS A 56 -0.10 -10.66 6.41
N ALA A 57 -0.91 -11.21 7.33
CA ALA A 57 -1.71 -10.49 8.31
C ALA A 57 -1.32 -10.92 9.73
N LEU A 58 -1.38 -9.97 10.66
CA LEU A 58 -1.20 -10.17 12.10
C LEU A 58 -2.38 -9.55 12.83
N ASP A 59 -2.97 -10.29 13.77
CA ASP A 59 -4.06 -9.81 14.60
C ASP A 59 -3.61 -9.68 16.06
N ALA A 60 -3.92 -8.54 16.69
CA ALA A 60 -3.64 -8.32 18.10
C ALA A 60 -4.71 -7.45 18.77
N PRO A 61 -5.01 -7.63 20.06
CA PRO A 61 -5.95 -6.78 20.78
C PRO A 61 -5.44 -5.36 20.97
N THR A 62 -4.14 -5.13 20.95
CA THR A 62 -3.50 -3.80 21.06
C THR A 62 -2.45 -3.60 19.97
N LEU A 63 -2.04 -2.35 19.72
CA LEU A 63 -0.97 -2.04 18.76
C LEU A 63 0.38 -2.63 19.19
N GLU A 64 0.66 -2.60 20.49
CA GLU A 64 1.87 -3.17 21.09
C GLU A 64 1.95 -4.69 20.89
N GLY A 65 0.80 -5.36 21.00
CA GLY A 65 0.68 -6.81 20.81
C GLY A 65 0.97 -7.29 19.39
N LEU A 66 1.00 -6.41 18.39
CA LEU A 66 1.38 -6.76 17.03
C LEU A 66 2.83 -7.24 16.93
N ALA A 67 3.71 -6.79 17.84
CA ALA A 67 5.09 -7.25 17.90
C ALA A 67 5.20 -8.78 18.11
N ASP A 68 4.27 -9.37 18.86
CA ASP A 68 4.29 -10.78 19.24
C ASP A 68 3.23 -11.63 18.50
N ALA A 69 2.33 -10.99 17.72
CA ALA A 69 1.24 -11.67 17.03
C ALA A 69 1.75 -12.60 15.91
N GLU A 70 1.23 -13.81 15.80
CA GLU A 70 1.66 -14.78 14.79
C GLU A 70 1.25 -14.35 13.36
N PRO A 71 2.18 -14.32 12.40
CA PRO A 71 1.88 -13.96 11.03
C PRO A 71 1.15 -15.09 10.31
N ARG A 72 0.07 -14.75 9.61
CA ARG A 72 -0.64 -15.64 8.67
C ARG A 72 -0.46 -15.11 7.25
N THR A 73 0.04 -15.92 6.31
CA THR A 73 0.02 -15.57 4.88
C THR A 73 -1.43 -15.52 4.40
N VAL A 74 -1.84 -14.39 3.83
CA VAL A 74 -3.22 -14.16 3.35
C VAL A 74 -3.29 -13.96 1.84
N LEU A 75 -2.20 -13.50 1.23
CA LEU A 75 -2.06 -13.35 -0.22
C LEU A 75 -0.65 -13.83 -0.59
N PRO A 76 -0.50 -15.10 -0.99
CA PRO A 76 0.83 -15.67 -1.23
C PRO A 76 1.47 -15.20 -2.53
N GLY A 77 0.72 -14.63 -3.48
CA GLY A 77 1.17 -14.55 -4.86
C GLY A 77 1.30 -15.95 -5.49
N ASP A 78 2.00 -16.04 -6.61
CA ASP A 78 2.31 -17.30 -7.27
C ASP A 78 3.63 -17.20 -8.08
N GLU A 79 3.95 -18.22 -8.87
CA GLU A 79 5.17 -18.25 -9.71
C GLU A 79 5.20 -17.16 -10.80
N ARG A 80 4.04 -16.61 -11.15
CA ARG A 80 3.85 -15.61 -12.22
C ARG A 80 3.65 -14.21 -11.66
N THR A 81 3.24 -14.07 -10.40
CA THR A 81 2.80 -12.80 -9.83
C THR A 81 3.23 -12.67 -8.37
N GLY A 82 4.10 -11.73 -8.08
CA GLY A 82 4.34 -11.25 -6.74
C GLY A 82 3.29 -10.21 -6.33
N VAL A 83 2.88 -10.19 -5.05
CA VAL A 83 1.84 -9.29 -4.54
C VAL A 83 2.35 -8.49 -3.35
N LYS A 84 2.15 -7.15 -3.38
CA LYS A 84 2.59 -6.26 -2.32
C LYS A 84 1.72 -5.00 -2.22
N ASP A 85 2.07 -4.10 -1.32
CA ASP A 85 1.53 -2.76 -1.15
C ASP A 85 -0.02 -2.74 -1.09
N PRO A 86 -0.66 -3.50 -0.18
CA PRO A 86 -2.10 -3.59 -0.14
C PRO A 86 -2.72 -2.29 0.40
N VAL A 87 -3.76 -1.80 -0.25
CA VAL A 87 -4.71 -0.85 0.33
C VAL A 87 -5.91 -1.66 0.79
N ILE A 88 -6.20 -1.66 2.09
CA ILE A 88 -7.25 -2.49 2.68
C ILE A 88 -8.31 -1.60 3.31
N GLN A 89 -9.57 -1.90 3.03
CA GLN A 89 -10.71 -1.26 3.67
C GLN A 89 -11.70 -2.29 4.21
N ARG A 90 -12.14 -2.08 5.45
CA ARG A 90 -13.30 -2.76 6.02
C ARG A 90 -14.53 -1.88 5.84
N ARG A 91 -15.49 -2.33 5.04
CA ARG A 91 -16.73 -1.62 4.73
C ARG A 91 -17.93 -2.39 5.29
N ARG A 92 -19.15 -1.86 5.12
CA ARG A 92 -20.39 -2.52 5.57
C ARG A 92 -20.68 -3.82 4.82
N ASP A 93 -20.27 -3.91 3.57
CA ASP A 93 -20.47 -5.03 2.65
C ASP A 93 -19.31 -6.03 2.65
N GLY A 94 -18.30 -5.82 3.51
CA GLY A 94 -17.16 -6.74 3.64
C GLY A 94 -15.80 -6.04 3.60
N TRP A 95 -14.79 -6.82 3.29
CA TRP A 95 -13.42 -6.34 3.16
C TRP A 95 -13.06 -6.17 1.69
N HIS A 96 -12.35 -5.10 1.39
CA HIS A 96 -11.91 -4.73 0.07
C HIS A 96 -10.41 -4.53 0.06
N ALA A 97 -9.74 -5.07 -0.96
CA ALA A 97 -8.30 -4.93 -1.14
C ALA A 97 -7.97 -4.47 -2.56
N TRP A 98 -7.10 -3.48 -2.67
CA TRP A 98 -6.39 -3.11 -3.90
C TRP A 98 -4.94 -3.50 -3.70
N ILE A 99 -4.44 -4.38 -4.54
CA ILE A 99 -3.19 -5.10 -4.34
C ILE A 99 -2.27 -4.82 -5.51
N CYS A 100 -1.08 -4.30 -5.25
CA CYS A 100 -0.06 -4.14 -6.27
C CYS A 100 0.46 -5.52 -6.70
N CYS A 101 0.37 -5.80 -7.99
CA CYS A 101 0.84 -7.03 -8.61
C CYS A 101 2.08 -6.76 -9.46
N HIS A 102 3.10 -7.59 -9.29
CA HIS A 102 4.35 -7.58 -10.04
C HIS A 102 4.41 -8.81 -10.94
N PRO A 103 4.52 -8.66 -12.29
CA PRO A 103 4.73 -9.81 -13.16
C PRO A 103 6.12 -10.41 -12.92
N LEU A 104 6.22 -11.75 -12.89
CA LEU A 104 7.47 -12.48 -12.65
C LEU A 104 7.90 -13.34 -13.84
N GLU A 105 7.07 -13.41 -14.90
CA GLU A 105 7.31 -14.26 -16.07
C GLU A 105 8.49 -13.79 -16.93
N GLU A 106 8.73 -12.48 -16.98
CA GLU A 106 9.78 -11.86 -17.77
C GLU A 106 10.79 -11.16 -16.87
N PRO A 107 11.99 -11.72 -16.67
CA PRO A 107 13.03 -11.10 -15.84
C PRO A 107 13.38 -9.68 -16.31
N GLY A 108 13.36 -8.73 -15.38
CA GLY A 108 13.58 -7.31 -15.64
C GLY A 108 12.32 -6.51 -15.99
N GLU A 109 11.15 -7.15 -16.04
CA GLU A 109 9.86 -6.51 -16.25
C GLU A 109 8.99 -6.48 -14.98
N GLU A 110 9.54 -6.89 -13.83
CA GLU A 110 8.82 -6.99 -12.55
C GLU A 110 8.29 -5.63 -12.07
N ASP A 111 8.84 -4.55 -12.59
CA ASP A 111 8.42 -3.18 -12.31
C ASP A 111 7.21 -2.71 -13.13
N ARG A 112 6.67 -3.54 -14.04
CA ARG A 112 5.38 -3.32 -14.72
C ARG A 112 4.22 -3.63 -13.79
N MET A 113 4.05 -2.79 -12.79
CA MET A 113 3.05 -2.99 -11.76
C MET A 113 1.64 -2.75 -12.29
N ALA A 114 0.71 -3.59 -11.84
CA ALA A 114 -0.72 -3.36 -11.98
C ALA A 114 -1.39 -3.45 -10.61
N THR A 115 -2.60 -2.94 -10.49
CA THR A 115 -3.41 -3.12 -9.27
C THR A 115 -4.54 -4.09 -9.54
N ALA A 116 -4.60 -5.16 -8.77
CA ALA A 116 -5.75 -6.07 -8.72
C ALA A 116 -6.71 -5.69 -7.59
N TYR A 117 -7.97 -6.10 -7.75
CA TYR A 117 -9.00 -5.93 -6.74
C TYR A 117 -9.43 -7.29 -6.20
N ALA A 118 -9.63 -7.36 -4.88
CA ALA A 118 -10.15 -8.54 -4.21
C ALA A 118 -11.12 -8.16 -3.09
N THR A 119 -12.01 -9.09 -2.74
CA THR A 119 -12.94 -8.96 -1.61
C THR A 119 -12.82 -10.14 -0.67
N SER A 120 -13.22 -9.92 0.59
CA SER A 120 -13.21 -10.97 1.60
C SER A 120 -14.34 -10.77 2.61
N PRO A 121 -14.91 -11.84 3.17
CA PRO A 121 -15.87 -11.75 4.27
C PRO A 121 -15.19 -11.42 5.61
N ASP A 122 -13.93 -11.80 5.80
CA ASP A 122 -13.21 -11.75 7.07
C ASP A 122 -11.85 -10.99 7.01
N GLY A 123 -11.41 -10.60 5.79
CA GLY A 123 -10.13 -9.97 5.53
C GLY A 123 -8.92 -10.93 5.57
N LEU A 124 -9.17 -12.24 5.56
CA LEU A 124 -8.13 -13.27 5.58
C LEU A 124 -8.19 -14.17 4.34
N ASP A 125 -9.39 -14.56 3.93
CA ASP A 125 -9.60 -15.40 2.76
C ASP A 125 -10.17 -14.53 1.62
N TRP A 126 -9.39 -14.35 0.56
CA TRP A 126 -9.64 -13.36 -0.49
C TRP A 126 -10.15 -13.96 -1.79
N SER A 127 -11.21 -13.37 -2.33
CA SER A 127 -11.73 -13.66 -3.67
C SER A 127 -11.24 -12.59 -4.65
N TRP A 128 -10.49 -13.01 -5.67
CA TRP A 128 -9.92 -12.12 -6.69
C TRP A 128 -10.94 -11.75 -7.77
N HIS A 129 -10.93 -10.47 -8.18
CA HIS A 129 -11.79 -9.94 -9.24
C HIS A 129 -11.01 -9.45 -10.47
N GLY A 130 -9.67 -9.63 -10.46
CA GLY A 130 -8.80 -9.27 -11.56
C GLY A 130 -8.20 -7.87 -11.46
N THR A 131 -7.51 -7.46 -12.52
CA THR A 131 -6.84 -6.16 -12.63
C THR A 131 -7.86 -5.03 -12.80
N VAL A 132 -7.74 -3.98 -12.00
CA VAL A 132 -8.59 -2.78 -12.03
C VAL A 132 -7.85 -1.52 -12.45
N LEU A 133 -6.52 -1.53 -12.37
CA LEU A 133 -5.67 -0.43 -12.80
C LEU A 133 -4.34 -0.97 -13.31
N GLU A 134 -3.93 -0.53 -14.50
CA GLU A 134 -2.65 -0.91 -15.13
C GLU A 134 -2.04 0.26 -15.89
N GLY A 135 -0.77 0.13 -16.26
CA GLY A 135 -0.06 1.12 -17.07
C GLY A 135 -0.68 1.27 -18.46
N ARG A 136 -0.63 2.49 -19.02
CA ARG A 136 -1.17 2.82 -20.35
C ARG A 136 -0.05 3.22 -21.29
N ALA A 137 0.14 2.46 -22.35
CA ALA A 137 1.19 2.73 -23.33
C ALA A 137 1.16 4.17 -23.85
N GLY A 138 2.33 4.82 -23.90
CA GLY A 138 2.48 6.17 -24.42
C GLY A 138 2.07 7.29 -23.47
N THR A 139 1.78 6.98 -22.20
CA THR A 139 1.41 7.98 -21.18
C THR A 139 2.43 8.02 -20.03
N TRP A 140 2.25 8.94 -19.10
CA TRP A 140 3.12 9.12 -17.93
C TRP A 140 3.11 7.93 -16.94
N ASP A 141 2.11 7.07 -17.02
CA ASP A 141 1.94 5.87 -16.18
C ASP A 141 2.13 4.56 -16.98
N ALA A 142 2.82 4.62 -18.13
CA ALA A 142 2.92 3.49 -19.06
C ALA A 142 3.63 2.26 -18.48
N ARG A 143 4.54 2.45 -17.53
CA ARG A 143 5.35 1.37 -16.97
C ARG A 143 4.69 0.70 -15.77
N GLY A 144 3.76 1.36 -15.08
CA GLY A 144 3.05 0.76 -13.96
C GLY A 144 2.06 1.70 -13.30
N ALA A 145 1.06 1.12 -12.62
CA ALA A 145 0.05 1.85 -11.89
C ALA A 145 -0.32 1.08 -10.59
N ARG A 146 -0.03 1.69 -9.44
CA ARG A 146 -0.25 1.13 -8.12
C ARG A 146 -1.16 2.04 -7.30
N VAL A 147 -2.36 1.56 -6.95
CA VAL A 147 -3.26 2.29 -6.03
C VAL A 147 -2.58 2.51 -4.69
N THR A 148 -2.67 3.73 -4.18
CA THR A 148 -2.03 4.14 -2.92
C THR A 148 -3.03 4.54 -1.85
N ALA A 149 -4.17 5.10 -2.21
CA ALA A 149 -5.28 5.36 -1.29
C ALA A 149 -6.61 5.26 -2.02
N VAL A 150 -7.64 4.86 -1.29
CA VAL A 150 -9.04 4.85 -1.76
C VAL A 150 -9.89 5.56 -0.70
N LEU A 151 -10.66 6.56 -1.10
CA LEU A 151 -11.55 7.31 -0.23
C LEU A 151 -12.90 6.60 -0.05
N ALA A 152 -13.67 7.01 0.97
CA ALA A 152 -15.00 6.45 1.23
C ALA A 152 -15.98 6.65 0.07
N ASP A 153 -15.82 7.69 -0.73
CA ASP A 153 -16.63 7.98 -1.92
C ASP A 153 -16.18 7.19 -3.18
N GLY A 154 -15.13 6.38 -3.06
CA GLY A 154 -14.59 5.55 -4.14
C GLY A 154 -13.54 6.22 -5.01
N ARG A 155 -13.24 7.51 -4.81
CA ARG A 155 -12.09 8.15 -5.47
C ARG A 155 -10.79 7.49 -5.00
N ALA A 156 -9.84 7.33 -5.91
CA ALA A 156 -8.56 6.69 -5.60
C ALA A 156 -7.39 7.48 -6.17
N SER A 157 -6.30 7.50 -5.41
CA SER A 157 -4.99 7.90 -5.87
C SER A 157 -4.13 6.69 -6.22
N TYR A 158 -3.17 6.88 -7.10
CA TYR A 158 -2.23 5.84 -7.48
C TYR A 158 -0.87 6.43 -7.83
N ASP A 159 0.17 5.65 -7.66
CA ASP A 159 1.50 5.97 -8.18
C ASP A 159 1.67 5.37 -9.57
N GLY A 160 2.23 6.16 -10.48
CA GLY A 160 2.56 5.77 -11.85
C GLY A 160 3.92 6.26 -12.27
N ARG A 161 4.48 5.65 -13.30
CA ARG A 161 5.72 6.05 -13.96
C ARG A 161 5.71 5.66 -15.44
N ALA A 162 6.43 6.41 -16.27
CA ALA A 162 6.46 6.17 -17.72
C ALA A 162 7.51 5.13 -18.12
N THR A 163 8.65 5.09 -17.43
CA THR A 163 9.81 4.27 -17.81
C THR A 163 10.40 3.51 -16.62
N LYS A 164 11.33 2.59 -16.90
CA LYS A 164 12.06 1.83 -15.89
C LYS A 164 13.02 2.72 -15.08
N GLU A 165 13.59 3.71 -15.73
CA GLU A 165 14.54 4.65 -15.12
C GLU A 165 13.86 5.54 -14.08
N GLU A 166 12.53 5.73 -14.17
CA GLU A 166 11.74 6.44 -13.16
C GLU A 166 11.41 5.56 -11.93
N ASN A 167 12.03 4.37 -11.79
CA ASN A 167 11.90 3.57 -10.57
C ASN A 167 12.43 4.38 -9.36
N PHE A 168 11.64 4.45 -8.30
CA PHE A 168 11.79 5.34 -7.14
C PHE A 168 11.48 6.84 -7.41
N SER A 169 11.04 7.18 -8.62
CA SER A 169 10.57 8.53 -8.99
C SER A 169 9.14 8.48 -9.52
N GLU A 170 8.33 7.61 -8.92
CA GLU A 170 6.90 7.53 -9.21
C GLU A 170 6.22 8.86 -8.88
N ARG A 171 5.13 9.14 -9.57
CA ARG A 171 4.30 10.34 -9.38
C ARG A 171 2.88 9.93 -9.03
N THR A 172 2.26 10.69 -8.13
CA THR A 172 0.87 10.44 -7.75
C THR A 172 -0.08 10.99 -8.81
N GLY A 173 -1.05 10.17 -9.21
CA GLY A 173 -2.18 10.51 -10.06
C GLY A 173 -3.53 10.17 -9.42
N ARG A 174 -4.61 10.59 -10.08
CA ARG A 174 -5.99 10.25 -9.72
C ARG A 174 -6.51 9.17 -10.66
N ALA A 175 -7.16 8.15 -10.13
CA ALA A 175 -7.66 7.04 -10.95
C ALA A 175 -8.86 7.45 -11.83
N ASP A 176 -9.61 8.49 -11.47
CA ASP A 176 -10.73 9.05 -12.23
C ASP A 176 -10.31 10.07 -13.31
N ASP A 177 -9.07 10.61 -13.21
CA ASP A 177 -8.48 11.49 -14.22
C ASP A 177 -7.00 11.18 -14.37
N ARG A 178 -6.67 10.39 -15.38
CA ARG A 178 -5.32 9.88 -15.63
C ARG A 178 -4.57 10.66 -16.73
N ALA A 179 -5.02 11.88 -17.07
CA ALA A 179 -4.40 12.66 -18.15
C ALA A 179 -2.96 13.08 -17.81
N ALA A 180 -2.71 13.44 -16.53
CA ALA A 180 -1.40 13.82 -16.01
C ALA A 180 -1.27 13.44 -14.53
N PRO A 181 -0.03 13.35 -13.99
CA PRO A 181 0.17 13.26 -12.55
C PRO A 181 -0.30 14.57 -11.89
N VAL A 182 -0.75 14.47 -10.64
CA VAL A 182 -1.16 15.63 -9.83
C VAL A 182 -0.07 16.09 -8.87
N SER A 183 0.92 15.25 -8.61
CA SER A 183 2.04 15.53 -7.70
C SER A 183 3.25 14.66 -8.04
N ASP A 184 4.45 15.16 -7.74
CA ASP A 184 5.71 14.39 -7.75
C ASP A 184 5.91 13.57 -6.45
N ALA A 185 4.96 13.63 -5.53
CA ALA A 185 4.93 12.77 -4.36
C ALA A 185 4.61 11.33 -4.75
N ARG A 186 4.98 10.39 -3.88
CA ARG A 186 4.63 8.97 -4.01
C ARG A 186 4.15 8.40 -2.68
N TYR A 187 3.56 7.22 -2.72
CA TYR A 187 3.02 6.53 -1.55
C TYR A 187 2.01 7.38 -0.76
N LEU A 188 1.21 8.19 -1.48
CA LEU A 188 0.18 8.98 -0.83
C LEU A 188 -0.80 8.07 -0.08
N ASP A 189 -0.94 8.33 1.20
CA ASP A 189 -1.99 7.77 2.05
C ASP A 189 -2.88 8.89 2.59
N VAL A 190 -4.18 8.62 2.73
CA VAL A 190 -5.18 9.60 3.09
C VAL A 190 -5.99 9.14 4.29
N LEU A 191 -5.82 9.82 5.40
CA LEU A 191 -6.63 9.62 6.60
C LEU A 191 -7.82 10.58 6.60
N GLU A 192 -9.04 10.04 6.45
CA GLU A 192 -10.27 10.81 6.62
C GLU A 192 -10.47 11.16 8.10
N LEU A 193 -10.76 12.44 8.41
CA LEU A 193 -10.87 12.91 9.77
C LEU A 193 -12.36 12.96 10.22
N PRO A 194 -12.67 12.66 11.50
CA PRO A 194 -14.05 12.64 12.01
C PRO A 194 -14.82 13.97 11.87
N GLY A 195 -14.10 15.09 11.85
CA GLY A 195 -14.67 16.44 11.67
C GLY A 195 -14.78 16.89 10.22
N GLY A 196 -14.53 16.00 9.27
CA GLY A 196 -14.33 16.31 7.86
C GLY A 196 -12.89 16.76 7.57
N GLY A 197 -12.54 16.81 6.29
CA GLY A 197 -11.14 17.03 5.86
C GLY A 197 -10.30 15.75 5.92
N HIS A 198 -9.04 15.91 5.60
CA HIS A 198 -8.13 14.78 5.42
C HIS A 198 -6.75 15.13 5.98
N ARG A 199 -6.06 14.15 6.53
CA ARG A 199 -4.61 14.23 6.72
C ARG A 199 -3.93 13.35 5.68
N LEU A 200 -3.00 13.95 4.96
CA LEU A 200 -2.20 13.29 3.93
C LEU A 200 -0.87 12.87 4.53
N TYR A 201 -0.38 11.70 4.15
CA TYR A 201 0.99 11.23 4.39
C TYR A 201 1.55 10.79 3.06
N TYR A 202 2.75 11.24 2.72
CA TYR A 202 3.37 10.92 1.44
C TYR A 202 4.89 11.08 1.50
N GLU A 203 5.58 10.43 0.58
CA GLU A 203 7.00 10.64 0.38
C GLU A 203 7.22 11.74 -0.67
N ALA A 204 7.94 12.78 -0.27
CA ALA A 204 8.32 13.88 -1.16
C ALA A 204 9.76 13.72 -1.62
N PRO A 205 10.07 13.93 -2.91
CA PRO A 205 11.43 13.85 -3.42
C PRO A 205 12.28 15.00 -2.88
N LEU A 206 13.56 14.71 -2.61
CA LEU A 206 14.57 15.69 -2.23
C LEU A 206 15.56 15.89 -3.38
N ALA A 207 16.33 17.00 -3.32
CA ALA A 207 17.28 17.38 -4.36
C ALA A 207 18.43 16.37 -4.57
N ASP A 208 18.72 15.55 -3.56
CA ASP A 208 19.75 14.50 -3.62
C ASP A 208 19.21 13.14 -4.14
N GLY A 209 17.94 13.08 -4.53
CA GLY A 209 17.26 11.87 -5.02
C GLY A 209 16.71 10.96 -3.92
N SER A 210 16.89 11.31 -2.65
CA SER A 210 16.20 10.66 -1.53
C SER A 210 14.77 11.16 -1.37
N HIS A 211 14.02 10.57 -0.44
CA HIS A 211 12.65 10.98 -0.12
C HIS A 211 12.50 11.19 1.38
N GLU A 212 11.62 12.10 1.75
CA GLU A 212 11.22 12.29 3.13
C GLU A 212 9.71 12.11 3.31
N LEU A 213 9.32 11.57 4.47
CA LEU A 213 7.92 11.50 4.86
C LEU A 213 7.41 12.90 5.19
N ARG A 214 6.33 13.32 4.53
CA ARG A 214 5.61 14.55 4.83
C ARG A 214 4.18 14.28 5.22
N THR A 215 3.58 15.23 5.92
CA THR A 215 2.16 15.22 6.26
C THR A 215 1.55 16.60 6.06
N GLU A 216 0.32 16.64 5.59
CA GLU A 216 -0.47 17.85 5.39
C GLU A 216 -1.89 17.68 5.91
N LEU A 217 -2.43 18.74 6.49
CA LEU A 217 -3.83 18.81 6.91
C LEU A 217 -4.64 19.57 5.86
N VAL A 218 -5.59 18.87 5.22
CA VAL A 218 -6.54 19.46 4.28
C VAL A 218 -7.86 19.65 5.01
N THR A 219 -8.19 20.89 5.31
CA THR A 219 -9.48 21.25 5.97
C THR A 219 -10.61 21.29 4.96
N PRO A 220 -11.86 21.00 5.37
CA PRO A 220 -13.02 21.24 4.53
C PRO A 220 -13.10 22.73 4.12
N ALA A 221 -13.50 22.97 2.88
CA ALA A 221 -13.77 24.33 2.40
C ALA A 221 -15.03 24.92 3.05
#